data_2e02c59846f5ee950ecd39c0a9c254a5
#
_entry.id   2e02c59846f5ee950ecd39c0a9c254a5
#
_cell.length_a   1.000
_cell.length_b   1.000
_cell.length_c   1.000
_cell.angle_alpha   90.00
_cell.angle_beta   90.00
_cell.angle_gamma   90.00
#
_symmetry.space_group_name_H-M   'P 1'
#
loop_
_entity.id
_entity.type
_entity.pdbx_description
1 polymer ?
#
loop_
_entity_poly.entity_id
_entity_poly.type
_entity_poly.pdbx_seq_one_letter_code
_entity_poly.pdbx_strand_id
1 'polypeptide(L)'
;TIVWLGYYDLITDGSASEQYKIFNSELYGGDIEYVSTTSGTAYFEKLATMISSDDSPDIVRYEWQSFPTGMSKNMYEPLDGEIDMTSPLWSDMEETAERFAYKGKHYYYPYRITTNFALNYNRKSLEEYALDDPYDLYMNNQWTWDTFKQLLIDWCSADDSHIGYAGEGAMSFIATTGTSLVKVQEDGTARNNISDINVSRAMEYCADLYRNGLTYQNEIGDWVSPQLWADNSDRILFLGMNPEWTYGAAAGQVQNKPGAADDICNTVSDFAFVPFPRDPQADKYYIAYDTFGYLVAKGAKNKKGALDWINLCRVYETDPAVNATKKQEAINPEPVYFTSGKYEGLQKWALVWDERQYDLWQDMMDPSKFSFTFDDCWGFNDDLKTICNTILFDPMFHGESFTKLSAEYSPVIDSIING
;
A
#
# COMPACT_ATOMS: atom_id res chain seq x y z
N THR A 1 -28.15 11.63 6.28
CA THR A 1 -27.60 10.45 5.58
C THR A 1 -26.69 10.88 4.46
N ILE A 2 -25.55 10.24 4.29
CA ILE A 2 -24.69 10.29 3.11
C ILE A 2 -24.76 8.98 2.34
N VAL A 3 -24.68 9.03 1.01
CA VAL A 3 -24.68 7.84 0.16
C VAL A 3 -23.24 7.44 -0.14
N TRP A 4 -22.85 6.22 0.28
CA TRP A 4 -21.55 5.62 0.05
C TRP A 4 -21.59 4.62 -1.10
N LEU A 5 -20.88 4.88 -2.19
CA LEU A 5 -20.63 3.89 -3.25
C LEU A 5 -19.30 3.19 -2.99
N GLY A 6 -19.34 1.88 -2.82
CA GLY A 6 -18.16 1.07 -2.57
C GLY A 6 -18.37 -0.40 -2.89
N TYR A 7 -17.30 -1.18 -2.85
CA TYR A 7 -17.34 -2.66 -3.02
C TYR A 7 -17.28 -3.39 -1.68
N TYR A 8 -17.37 -2.67 -0.57
CA TYR A 8 -17.56 -3.17 0.78
C TYR A 8 -18.40 -2.18 1.60
N ASP A 9 -19.07 -2.69 2.61
CA ASP A 9 -19.87 -1.88 3.53
C ASP A 9 -19.00 -1.40 4.69
N LEU A 10 -18.81 -0.08 4.80
CA LEU A 10 -17.97 0.55 5.84
C LEU A 10 -18.36 0.16 7.27
N ILE A 11 -19.61 -0.24 7.47
CA ILE A 11 -20.16 -0.55 8.78
C ILE A 11 -19.99 -2.03 9.10
N THR A 12 -20.44 -2.90 8.17
CA THR A 12 -20.52 -4.36 8.43
C THR A 12 -19.19 -5.07 8.24
N ASP A 13 -18.26 -4.56 7.43
CA ASP A 13 -16.92 -5.09 7.33
C ASP A 13 -16.01 -4.69 8.52
N GLY A 14 -16.44 -3.70 9.29
CA GLY A 14 -15.74 -3.23 10.48
C GLY A 14 -14.65 -2.19 10.24
N SER A 15 -14.33 -1.87 8.97
CA SER A 15 -13.22 -0.97 8.63
C SER A 15 -13.40 0.46 9.13
N ALA A 16 -14.65 0.91 9.29
CA ALA A 16 -14.97 2.24 9.79
C ALA A 16 -16.06 2.24 10.90
N SER A 17 -16.20 1.12 11.60
CA SER A 17 -17.28 0.95 12.58
C SER A 17 -17.21 1.95 13.75
N GLU A 18 -16.03 2.29 14.21
CA GLU A 18 -15.85 3.26 15.31
C GLU A 18 -16.13 4.69 14.83
N GLN A 19 -15.66 5.06 13.64
CA GLN A 19 -16.00 6.35 13.03
C GLN A 19 -17.49 6.46 12.78
N TYR A 20 -18.15 5.39 12.34
CA TYR A 20 -19.59 5.36 12.14
C TYR A 20 -20.37 5.56 13.46
N LYS A 21 -19.96 4.93 14.55
CA LYS A 21 -20.59 5.16 15.87
C LYS A 21 -20.56 6.63 16.28
N ILE A 22 -19.44 7.32 16.02
CA ILE A 22 -19.32 8.75 16.28
C ILE A 22 -20.22 9.54 15.34
N PHE A 23 -20.20 9.23 14.03
CA PHE A 23 -20.99 9.91 13.02
C PHE A 23 -22.50 9.76 13.24
N ASN A 24 -22.94 8.57 13.69
CA ASN A 24 -24.34 8.27 14.00
C ASN A 24 -24.77 8.74 15.39
N SER A 25 -23.87 9.34 16.18
CA SER A 25 -24.18 9.83 17.53
C SER A 25 -25.12 11.03 17.52
N GLU A 26 -25.68 11.37 18.68
CA GLU A 26 -26.51 12.57 18.87
C GLU A 26 -25.77 13.87 18.48
N LEU A 27 -24.44 13.87 18.53
CA LEU A 27 -23.61 15.02 18.18
C LEU A 27 -23.66 15.35 16.68
N TYR A 28 -23.55 14.33 15.81
CA TYR A 28 -23.54 14.50 14.36
C TYR A 28 -24.90 14.19 13.71
N GLY A 29 -25.64 13.21 14.26
CA GLY A 29 -26.92 12.75 13.70
C GLY A 29 -26.78 12.21 12.27
N GLY A 30 -25.58 11.75 11.91
CA GLY A 30 -25.24 11.24 10.59
C GLY A 30 -25.68 9.80 10.40
N ASP A 31 -25.79 9.39 9.14
CA ASP A 31 -26.05 8.00 8.74
C ASP A 31 -25.42 7.74 7.38
N ILE A 32 -25.16 6.48 7.07
CA ILE A 32 -24.56 6.06 5.81
C ILE A 32 -25.47 5.04 5.11
N GLU A 33 -25.87 5.37 3.88
CA GLU A 33 -26.53 4.46 2.96
C GLU A 33 -25.51 3.83 2.02
N TYR A 34 -25.39 2.50 2.04
CA TYR A 34 -24.45 1.77 1.23
C TYR A 34 -25.02 1.38 -0.12
N VAL A 35 -24.33 1.77 -1.18
CA VAL A 35 -24.59 1.34 -2.57
C VAL A 35 -23.46 0.43 -3.02
N SER A 36 -23.77 -0.84 -3.26
CA SER A 36 -22.78 -1.86 -3.63
C SER A 36 -22.37 -1.77 -5.09
N THR A 37 -21.08 -2.01 -5.33
CA THR A 37 -20.49 -2.24 -6.65
C THR A 37 -19.40 -3.32 -6.55
N THR A 38 -18.66 -3.55 -7.65
CA THR A 38 -17.42 -4.35 -7.64
C THR A 38 -16.22 -3.45 -7.87
N SER A 39 -15.03 -3.87 -7.44
CA SER A 39 -13.79 -3.13 -7.66
C SER A 39 -13.37 -3.04 -9.13
N GLY A 40 -12.42 -2.18 -9.45
CA GLY A 40 -11.87 -2.02 -10.80
C GLY A 40 -12.79 -1.22 -11.72
N THR A 41 -12.81 -1.56 -13.01
CA THR A 41 -13.55 -0.82 -14.05
C THR A 41 -15.04 -0.65 -13.73
N ALA A 42 -15.69 -1.68 -13.19
CA ALA A 42 -17.11 -1.66 -12.84
C ALA A 42 -17.46 -0.61 -11.78
N TYR A 43 -16.54 -0.28 -10.88
CA TYR A 43 -16.69 0.80 -9.91
C TYR A 43 -16.86 2.16 -10.60
N PHE A 44 -15.98 2.48 -11.56
CA PHE A 44 -16.03 3.75 -12.29
C PHE A 44 -17.21 3.83 -13.26
N GLU A 45 -17.60 2.72 -13.89
CA GLU A 45 -18.80 2.64 -14.73
C GLU A 45 -20.08 2.88 -13.93
N LYS A 46 -20.17 2.28 -12.73
CA LYS A 46 -21.30 2.49 -11.82
C LYS A 46 -21.37 3.95 -11.37
N LEU A 47 -20.24 4.53 -10.95
CA LEU A 47 -20.17 5.94 -10.56
C LEU A 47 -20.59 6.87 -11.71
N ALA A 48 -20.08 6.66 -12.93
CA ALA A 48 -20.45 7.45 -14.10
C ALA A 48 -21.95 7.34 -14.43
N THR A 49 -22.52 6.16 -14.28
CA THR A 49 -23.96 5.90 -14.48
C THR A 49 -24.79 6.68 -13.46
N MET A 50 -24.43 6.63 -12.18
CA MET A 50 -25.14 7.34 -11.10
C MET A 50 -25.07 8.85 -11.30
N ILE A 51 -23.88 9.40 -11.67
CA ILE A 51 -23.75 10.83 -12.01
C ILE A 51 -24.65 11.22 -13.17
N SER A 52 -24.65 10.42 -14.23
CA SER A 52 -25.43 10.71 -15.46
C SER A 52 -26.95 10.65 -15.25
N SER A 53 -27.40 9.86 -14.26
CA SER A 53 -28.82 9.71 -13.91
C SER A 53 -29.31 10.67 -12.81
N ASP A 54 -28.48 11.62 -12.39
CA ASP A 54 -28.76 12.55 -11.27
C ASP A 54 -29.05 11.82 -9.94
N ASP A 55 -28.41 10.65 -9.78
CA ASP A 55 -28.48 9.80 -8.57
C ASP A 55 -27.07 9.58 -7.98
N SER A 56 -26.28 10.65 -7.96
CA SER A 56 -24.88 10.63 -7.52
C SER A 56 -24.77 10.17 -6.06
N PRO A 57 -23.78 9.34 -5.72
CA PRO A 57 -23.40 9.14 -4.34
C PRO A 57 -22.83 10.43 -3.75
N ASP A 58 -22.77 10.54 -2.41
CA ASP A 58 -22.14 11.67 -1.77
C ASP A 58 -20.64 11.48 -1.59
N ILE A 59 -20.25 10.26 -1.22
CA ILE A 59 -18.84 9.90 -1.07
C ILE A 59 -18.49 8.62 -1.84
N VAL A 60 -17.25 8.60 -2.31
CA VAL A 60 -16.63 7.46 -2.96
C VAL A 60 -15.20 7.30 -2.46
N ARG A 61 -14.69 6.06 -2.41
CA ARG A 61 -13.29 5.83 -2.05
C ARG A 61 -12.38 6.32 -3.17
N TYR A 62 -11.21 6.84 -2.79
CA TYR A 62 -10.11 7.01 -3.74
C TYR A 62 -9.66 5.62 -4.25
N GLU A 63 -9.60 5.47 -5.55
CA GLU A 63 -9.02 4.34 -6.28
C GLU A 63 -8.02 4.89 -7.29
N TRP A 64 -7.08 4.07 -7.76
CA TRP A 64 -5.99 4.57 -8.60
C TRP A 64 -6.46 5.39 -9.80
N GLN A 65 -7.47 4.92 -10.54
CA GLN A 65 -8.03 5.67 -11.67
C GLN A 65 -8.86 6.90 -11.26
N SER A 66 -9.00 7.20 -9.98
CA SER A 66 -9.58 8.48 -9.54
C SER A 66 -8.70 9.65 -9.97
N PHE A 67 -7.37 9.48 -9.92
CA PHE A 67 -6.38 10.47 -10.36
C PHE A 67 -5.43 9.84 -11.38
N PRO A 68 -5.19 10.44 -12.56
CA PRO A 68 -5.82 11.66 -13.04
C PRO A 68 -7.16 11.45 -13.78
N THR A 69 -7.50 10.19 -14.14
CA THR A 69 -8.58 9.89 -15.10
C THR A 69 -9.96 10.32 -14.61
N GLY A 70 -10.32 9.98 -13.37
CA GLY A 70 -11.62 10.38 -12.81
C GLY A 70 -11.77 11.89 -12.71
N MET A 71 -10.71 12.59 -12.33
CA MET A 71 -10.71 14.06 -12.27
C MET A 71 -10.81 14.69 -13.66
N SER A 72 -10.11 14.16 -14.66
CA SER A 72 -10.18 14.61 -16.05
C SER A 72 -11.58 14.44 -16.64
N LYS A 73 -12.30 13.41 -16.23
CA LYS A 73 -13.69 13.12 -16.63
C LYS A 73 -14.74 13.87 -15.81
N ASN A 74 -14.31 14.79 -14.91
CA ASN A 74 -15.19 15.58 -14.06
C ASN A 74 -16.15 14.74 -13.20
N MET A 75 -15.62 13.63 -12.63
CA MET A 75 -16.42 12.73 -11.81
C MET A 75 -16.55 13.17 -10.34
N TYR A 76 -15.82 14.21 -9.93
CA TYR A 76 -15.74 14.66 -8.54
C TYR A 76 -15.97 16.17 -8.40
N GLU A 77 -16.40 16.58 -7.21
CA GLU A 77 -16.51 17.99 -6.83
C GLU A 77 -15.16 18.51 -6.32
N PRO A 78 -14.71 19.69 -6.73
CA PRO A 78 -13.55 20.32 -6.10
C PRO A 78 -13.86 20.71 -4.66
N LEU A 79 -12.86 20.58 -3.80
CA LEU A 79 -12.95 20.80 -2.36
C LEU A 79 -12.12 22.02 -1.91
N ASP A 80 -11.66 22.85 -2.85
CA ASP A 80 -10.89 24.04 -2.54
C ASP A 80 -11.67 24.97 -1.60
N GLY A 81 -11.03 25.34 -0.47
CA GLY A 81 -11.65 26.18 0.55
C GLY A 81 -12.65 25.48 1.48
N GLU A 82 -12.94 24.20 1.28
CA GLU A 82 -13.83 23.42 2.15
C GLU A 82 -13.08 22.77 3.32
N ILE A 83 -11.81 22.48 3.14
CA ILE A 83 -10.92 21.91 4.17
C ILE A 83 -9.78 22.89 4.40
N ASP A 84 -9.57 23.29 5.67
CA ASP A 84 -8.50 24.20 6.05
C ASP A 84 -7.19 23.41 6.25
N MET A 85 -6.34 23.36 5.21
CA MET A 85 -5.05 22.70 5.22
C MET A 85 -4.03 23.39 6.13
N THR A 86 -4.30 24.61 6.62
CA THR A 86 -3.43 25.31 7.59
C THR A 86 -3.77 24.92 9.03
N SER A 87 -4.89 24.25 9.24
CA SER A 87 -5.29 23.78 10.57
C SER A 87 -4.37 22.71 11.12
N PRO A 88 -4.19 22.60 12.44
CA PRO A 88 -3.39 21.52 13.04
C PRO A 88 -3.87 20.10 12.67
N LEU A 89 -5.12 19.95 12.27
CA LEU A 89 -5.71 18.68 11.85
C LEU A 89 -5.17 18.21 10.49
N TRP A 90 -4.87 19.14 9.58
CA TRP A 90 -4.60 18.82 8.18
C TRP A 90 -3.23 19.27 7.67
N SER A 91 -2.50 20.13 8.42
CA SER A 91 -1.27 20.78 7.94
C SER A 91 -0.14 19.79 7.56
N ASP A 92 -0.07 18.64 8.18
CA ASP A 92 0.88 17.57 7.84
C ASP A 92 0.53 16.82 6.54
N MET A 93 -0.70 17.01 6.01
CA MET A 93 -1.16 16.42 4.76
C MET A 93 -1.14 17.40 3.57
N GLU A 94 -0.68 18.64 3.76
CA GLU A 94 -0.66 19.67 2.72
C GLU A 94 0.13 19.22 1.48
N GLU A 95 1.39 18.76 1.67
CA GLU A 95 2.22 18.29 0.56
C GLU A 95 1.57 17.11 -0.19
N THR A 96 0.94 16.20 0.57
CA THR A 96 0.24 15.04 -0.02
C THR A 96 -1.00 15.48 -0.80
N ALA A 97 -1.78 16.43 -0.29
CA ALA A 97 -2.95 16.96 -0.99
C ALA A 97 -2.55 17.71 -2.27
N GLU A 98 -1.49 18.53 -2.23
CA GLU A 98 -0.93 19.21 -3.40
C GLU A 98 -0.47 18.21 -4.48
N ARG A 99 0.06 17.07 -4.08
CA ARG A 99 0.47 16.00 -5.00
C ARG A 99 -0.70 15.49 -5.87
N PHE A 100 -1.94 15.57 -5.36
CA PHE A 100 -3.15 15.15 -6.05
C PHE A 100 -3.95 16.33 -6.63
N ALA A 101 -3.37 17.54 -6.67
CA ALA A 101 -3.97 18.66 -7.38
C ALA A 101 -4.06 18.38 -8.88
N TYR A 102 -5.18 18.70 -9.50
CA TYR A 102 -5.41 18.54 -10.92
C TYR A 102 -5.90 19.83 -11.54
N LYS A 103 -5.08 20.41 -12.45
CA LYS A 103 -5.37 21.70 -13.11
C LYS A 103 -5.68 22.83 -12.10
N GLY A 104 -4.86 22.90 -11.04
CA GLY A 104 -4.96 23.91 -9.99
C GLY A 104 -6.19 23.77 -9.09
N LYS A 105 -6.77 22.56 -8.99
CA LYS A 105 -7.90 22.28 -8.10
C LYS A 105 -7.63 21.03 -7.26
N HIS A 106 -8.12 21.04 -6.03
CA HIS A 106 -8.04 19.93 -5.11
C HIS A 106 -9.39 19.21 -5.05
N TYR A 107 -9.36 17.92 -5.32
CA TYR A 107 -10.53 17.03 -5.27
C TYR A 107 -10.40 15.98 -4.17
N TYR A 108 -9.18 15.80 -3.65
CA TYR A 108 -8.82 14.71 -2.77
C TYR A 108 -7.93 15.20 -1.64
N TYR A 109 -8.38 14.98 -0.41
CA TYR A 109 -7.61 15.20 0.81
C TYR A 109 -7.49 13.87 1.54
N PRO A 110 -6.37 13.15 1.42
CA PRO A 110 -6.19 11.88 2.10
C PRO A 110 -6.17 12.08 3.61
N TYR A 111 -6.91 11.27 4.32
CA TYR A 111 -6.89 11.33 5.78
C TYR A 111 -5.74 10.50 6.39
N ARG A 112 -5.12 9.62 5.61
CA ARG A 112 -3.98 8.80 6.01
C ARG A 112 -3.07 8.48 4.84
N ILE A 113 -1.75 8.48 5.11
CA ILE A 113 -0.74 7.88 4.24
C ILE A 113 -0.49 6.45 4.71
N THR A 114 -0.15 5.57 3.79
CA THR A 114 0.31 4.20 4.06
C THR A 114 1.39 3.80 3.06
N THR A 115 2.07 2.70 3.31
CA THR A 115 2.87 2.04 2.27
C THR A 115 2.26 0.68 1.95
N ASN A 116 2.15 0.36 0.66
CA ASN A 116 1.66 -0.94 0.24
C ASN A 116 2.74 -2.01 0.29
N PHE A 117 4.02 -1.61 0.37
CA PHE A 117 5.12 -2.54 0.27
C PHE A 117 6.21 -2.25 1.29
N ALA A 118 6.55 -3.29 2.04
CA ALA A 118 7.76 -3.39 2.83
C ALA A 118 8.37 -4.77 2.58
N LEU A 119 9.56 -5.01 3.05
CA LEU A 119 10.21 -6.32 3.00
C LEU A 119 9.94 -7.07 4.29
N ASN A 120 9.03 -8.04 4.22
CA ASN A 120 8.73 -8.94 5.33
C ASN A 120 9.77 -10.06 5.37
N TYR A 121 10.19 -10.46 6.57
CA TYR A 121 11.17 -11.54 6.80
C TYR A 121 10.92 -12.27 8.10
N ASN A 122 11.52 -13.46 8.25
CA ASN A 122 11.48 -14.25 9.48
C ASN A 122 12.82 -14.10 10.22
N ARG A 123 12.82 -13.51 11.42
CA ARG A 123 14.02 -13.30 12.25
C ARG A 123 14.72 -14.62 12.58
N LYS A 124 13.93 -15.67 12.87
CA LYS A 124 14.47 -16.98 13.21
C LYS A 124 15.30 -17.57 12.07
N SER A 125 14.85 -17.36 10.82
CA SER A 125 15.62 -17.79 9.65
C SER A 125 16.97 -17.06 9.55
N LEU A 126 17.00 -15.76 9.83
CA LEU A 126 18.26 -15.01 9.88
C LEU A 126 19.19 -15.49 11.00
N GLU A 127 18.65 -15.71 12.20
CA GLU A 127 19.42 -16.20 13.36
C GLU A 127 20.01 -17.58 13.11
N GLU A 128 19.26 -18.50 12.49
CA GLU A 128 19.70 -19.86 12.18
C GLU A 128 20.93 -19.88 11.26
N TYR A 129 21.00 -18.93 10.32
CA TYR A 129 22.11 -18.82 9.38
C TYR A 129 23.13 -17.73 9.75
N ALA A 130 23.01 -17.15 10.95
CA ALA A 130 23.88 -16.08 11.47
C ALA A 130 24.01 -14.88 10.50
N LEU A 131 22.90 -14.50 9.89
CA LEU A 131 22.81 -13.34 9.00
C LEU A 131 22.46 -12.08 9.78
N ASP A 132 22.86 -10.93 9.24
CA ASP A 132 22.55 -9.63 9.84
C ASP A 132 21.03 -9.35 9.82
N ASP A 133 20.50 -8.77 10.91
CA ASP A 133 19.11 -8.32 10.97
C ASP A 133 18.94 -7.05 10.09
N PRO A 134 18.08 -7.05 9.07
CA PRO A 134 17.80 -5.88 8.24
C PRO A 134 17.36 -4.65 9.03
N TYR A 135 16.67 -4.84 10.15
CA TYR A 135 16.30 -3.74 11.03
C TYR A 135 17.52 -3.05 11.64
N ASP A 136 18.50 -3.81 12.10
CA ASP A 136 19.75 -3.25 12.65
C ASP A 136 20.57 -2.54 11.56
N LEU A 137 20.59 -3.08 10.35
CA LEU A 137 21.19 -2.41 9.19
C LEU A 137 20.47 -1.09 8.88
N TYR A 138 19.14 -1.07 8.93
CA TYR A 138 18.35 0.15 8.75
C TYR A 138 18.67 1.20 9.83
N MET A 139 18.64 0.81 11.10
CA MET A 139 18.93 1.71 12.23
C MET A 139 20.35 2.30 12.17
N ASN A 140 21.31 1.57 11.61
CA ASN A 140 22.69 2.01 11.40
C ASN A 140 22.92 2.71 10.06
N ASN A 141 21.87 3.04 9.30
CA ASN A 141 21.93 3.65 7.95
C ASN A 141 22.76 2.84 6.95
N GLN A 142 22.78 1.51 7.11
CA GLN A 142 23.50 0.55 6.27
C GLN A 142 22.55 -0.27 5.39
N TRP A 143 21.23 -0.08 5.51
CA TRP A 143 20.22 -0.79 4.73
C TRP A 143 20.11 -0.18 3.32
N THR A 144 20.89 -0.73 2.38
CA THR A 144 20.99 -0.26 0.99
C THR A 144 20.78 -1.41 0.01
N TRP A 145 20.65 -1.12 -1.28
CA TRP A 145 20.61 -2.15 -2.33
C TRP A 145 21.78 -3.13 -2.25
N ASP A 146 22.98 -2.64 -1.89
CA ASP A 146 24.19 -3.47 -1.83
C ASP A 146 24.09 -4.47 -0.66
N THR A 147 23.70 -4.01 0.53
CA THR A 147 23.56 -4.87 1.71
C THR A 147 22.37 -5.83 1.56
N PHE A 148 21.27 -5.39 0.95
CA PHE A 148 20.16 -6.27 0.60
C PHE A 148 20.63 -7.40 -0.33
N LYS A 149 21.29 -7.05 -1.43
CA LYS A 149 21.82 -8.06 -2.38
C LYS A 149 22.79 -9.02 -1.69
N GLN A 150 23.66 -8.53 -0.81
CA GLN A 150 24.59 -9.39 -0.07
C GLN A 150 23.85 -10.38 0.83
N LEU A 151 22.82 -9.95 1.57
CA LEU A 151 21.98 -10.86 2.36
C LEU A 151 21.32 -11.94 1.50
N LEU A 152 20.82 -11.58 0.30
CA LEU A 152 20.25 -12.56 -0.62
C LEU A 152 21.30 -13.58 -1.10
N ILE A 153 22.53 -13.12 -1.39
CA ILE A 153 23.64 -14.00 -1.80
C ILE A 153 23.98 -14.98 -0.67
N ASP A 154 24.16 -14.47 0.54
CA ASP A 154 24.53 -15.29 1.70
C ASP A 154 23.44 -16.32 2.00
N TRP A 155 22.17 -15.93 1.95
CA TRP A 155 21.03 -16.81 2.12
C TRP A 155 20.94 -17.90 1.05
N CYS A 156 20.94 -17.53 -0.22
CA CYS A 156 20.84 -18.49 -1.33
C CYS A 156 22.06 -19.40 -1.46
N SER A 157 23.23 -18.98 -0.94
CA SER A 157 24.42 -19.80 -0.93
C SER A 157 24.45 -20.82 0.20
N ALA A 158 23.63 -20.66 1.24
CA ALA A 158 23.59 -21.53 2.39
C ALA A 158 22.86 -22.85 2.13
N ASP A 159 21.83 -22.83 1.24
CA ASP A 159 21.06 -24.02 0.86
C ASP A 159 20.50 -23.84 -0.57
N ASP A 160 20.59 -24.86 -1.41
CA ASP A 160 20.12 -24.85 -2.81
C ASP A 160 18.60 -24.70 -2.93
N SER A 161 17.84 -24.93 -1.86
CA SER A 161 16.38 -24.73 -1.83
C SER A 161 15.95 -23.31 -1.46
N HIS A 162 16.90 -22.46 -1.07
CA HIS A 162 16.63 -21.12 -0.62
C HIS A 162 16.27 -20.18 -1.78
N ILE A 163 15.33 -19.29 -1.51
CA ILE A 163 14.85 -18.21 -2.39
C ILE A 163 15.10 -16.90 -1.65
N GLY A 164 15.80 -15.96 -2.28
CA GLY A 164 16.15 -14.70 -1.62
C GLY A 164 14.96 -13.75 -1.51
N TYR A 165 14.29 -13.48 -2.64
CA TYR A 165 13.20 -12.51 -2.70
C TYR A 165 12.01 -13.03 -3.51
N ALA A 166 10.81 -12.78 -3.00
CA ALA A 166 9.55 -13.06 -3.67
C ALA A 166 8.53 -11.95 -3.39
N GLY A 167 7.38 -12.00 -4.05
CA GLY A 167 6.29 -11.04 -3.87
C GLY A 167 6.36 -9.84 -4.80
N GLU A 168 5.61 -8.83 -4.47
CA GLU A 168 5.50 -7.59 -5.25
C GLU A 168 6.53 -6.55 -4.77
N GLY A 169 6.61 -5.41 -5.45
CA GLY A 169 7.42 -4.28 -4.98
C GLY A 169 8.53 -3.84 -5.92
N ALA A 170 8.58 -4.33 -7.18
CA ALA A 170 9.52 -3.81 -8.18
C ALA A 170 9.41 -2.27 -8.33
N MET A 171 8.18 -1.73 -8.25
CA MET A 171 7.95 -0.28 -8.20
C MET A 171 8.61 0.38 -7.00
N SER A 172 8.71 -0.30 -5.86
CA SER A 172 9.37 0.22 -4.68
C SER A 172 10.86 0.45 -4.89
N PHE A 173 11.53 -0.37 -5.71
CA PHE A 173 12.93 -0.10 -6.09
C PHE A 173 13.06 1.17 -6.92
N ILE A 174 12.13 1.44 -7.86
CA ILE A 174 12.08 2.73 -8.56
C ILE A 174 11.87 3.86 -7.56
N ALA A 175 10.89 3.72 -6.67
CA ALA A 175 10.55 4.74 -5.67
C ALA A 175 11.73 5.08 -4.77
N THR A 176 12.58 4.11 -4.39
CA THR A 176 13.77 4.37 -3.55
C THR A 176 14.80 5.28 -4.20
N THR A 177 14.72 5.52 -5.50
CA THR A 177 15.52 6.51 -6.23
C THR A 177 14.96 7.94 -6.16
N GLY A 178 13.77 8.12 -5.58
CA GLY A 178 13.04 9.39 -5.60
C GLY A 178 12.34 9.66 -6.93
N THR A 179 12.21 8.66 -7.81
CA THR A 179 11.62 8.78 -9.15
C THR A 179 10.38 7.90 -9.26
N SER A 180 9.43 8.27 -10.12
CA SER A 180 8.27 7.47 -10.51
C SER A 180 8.33 7.10 -11.99
N LEU A 181 7.68 6.02 -12.38
CA LEU A 181 7.60 5.58 -13.79
C LEU A 181 6.74 6.55 -14.63
N VAL A 182 5.60 6.96 -14.08
CA VAL A 182 4.73 7.98 -14.67
C VAL A 182 4.41 9.02 -13.60
N LYS A 183 4.46 10.30 -13.98
CA LYS A 183 4.14 11.41 -13.08
C LYS A 183 3.18 12.40 -13.72
N VAL A 184 2.02 12.60 -13.11
CA VAL A 184 1.09 13.69 -13.47
C VAL A 184 1.62 14.98 -12.88
N GLN A 185 1.60 16.04 -13.69
CA GLN A 185 1.98 17.40 -13.31
C GLN A 185 0.76 18.19 -12.82
N GLU A 186 0.99 19.28 -12.12
CA GLU A 186 -0.07 20.16 -11.60
C GLU A 186 -1.01 20.69 -12.70
N ASP A 187 -0.49 20.93 -13.90
CA ASP A 187 -1.29 21.36 -15.05
C ASP A 187 -2.15 20.26 -15.68
N GLY A 188 -2.05 19.03 -15.15
CA GLY A 188 -2.77 17.84 -15.62
C GLY A 188 -2.09 17.11 -16.78
N THR A 189 -0.93 17.58 -17.24
CA THR A 189 -0.11 16.80 -18.18
C THR A 189 0.58 15.65 -17.47
N ALA A 190 0.97 14.60 -18.20
CA ALA A 190 1.71 13.49 -17.64
C ALA A 190 3.09 13.34 -18.28
N ARG A 191 4.05 12.92 -17.46
CA ARG A 191 5.42 12.65 -17.88
C ARG A 191 5.70 11.15 -17.82
N ASN A 192 6.18 10.63 -18.94
CA ASN A 192 6.73 9.29 -19.03
C ASN A 192 8.21 9.31 -18.64
N ASN A 193 8.55 8.65 -17.54
CA ASN A 193 9.94 8.55 -17.05
C ASN A 193 10.58 7.19 -17.34
N ILE A 194 9.99 6.36 -18.17
CA ILE A 194 10.53 5.01 -18.46
C ILE A 194 12.00 5.04 -18.95
N SER A 195 12.40 6.12 -19.60
CA SER A 195 13.78 6.31 -20.09
C SER A 195 14.67 7.09 -19.10
N ASP A 196 14.17 7.42 -17.91
CA ASP A 196 14.97 8.07 -16.86
C ASP A 196 16.06 7.13 -16.36
N ILE A 197 17.23 7.67 -16.12
CA ILE A 197 18.40 6.88 -15.67
C ILE A 197 18.12 6.17 -14.33
N ASN A 198 17.37 6.77 -13.43
CA ASN A 198 17.06 6.17 -12.14
C ASN A 198 16.08 4.99 -12.28
N VAL A 199 15.05 5.12 -13.15
CA VAL A 199 14.16 4.01 -13.49
C VAL A 199 14.95 2.87 -14.11
N SER A 200 15.83 3.18 -15.07
CA SER A 200 16.69 2.19 -15.72
C SER A 200 17.60 1.48 -14.73
N ARG A 201 18.27 2.20 -13.83
CA ARG A 201 19.12 1.61 -12.78
C ARG A 201 18.36 0.68 -11.85
N ALA A 202 17.17 1.10 -11.40
CA ALA A 202 16.35 0.29 -10.50
C ALA A 202 15.90 -1.02 -11.18
N MET A 203 15.44 -0.93 -12.42
CA MET A 203 14.98 -2.12 -13.14
C MET A 203 16.12 -3.06 -13.57
N GLU A 204 17.28 -2.52 -13.97
CA GLU A 204 18.47 -3.36 -14.24
C GLU A 204 19.01 -4.00 -12.96
N TYR A 205 18.89 -3.34 -11.81
CA TYR A 205 19.19 -3.95 -10.52
C TYR A 205 18.24 -5.12 -10.22
N CYS A 206 16.94 -4.97 -10.45
CA CYS A 206 15.98 -6.07 -10.32
C CYS A 206 16.30 -7.24 -11.26
N ALA A 207 16.61 -6.96 -12.54
CA ALA A 207 17.02 -7.98 -13.50
C ALA A 207 18.34 -8.67 -13.11
N ASP A 208 19.25 -7.94 -12.49
CA ASP A 208 20.51 -8.50 -11.98
C ASP A 208 20.27 -9.45 -10.79
N LEU A 209 19.33 -9.13 -9.88
CA LEU A 209 18.93 -10.07 -8.81
C LEU A 209 18.45 -11.40 -9.41
N TYR A 210 17.57 -11.36 -10.42
CA TYR A 210 17.09 -12.57 -11.09
C TYR A 210 18.21 -13.36 -11.76
N ARG A 211 19.06 -12.70 -12.56
CA ARG A 211 20.16 -13.34 -13.28
C ARG A 211 21.18 -14.02 -12.36
N ASN A 212 21.27 -13.55 -11.11
CA ASN A 212 22.10 -14.16 -10.07
C ASN A 212 21.33 -15.23 -9.24
N GLY A 213 20.10 -15.58 -9.60
CA GLY A 213 19.32 -16.60 -8.90
C GLY A 213 18.81 -16.17 -7.52
N LEU A 214 18.73 -14.86 -7.25
CA LEU A 214 18.41 -14.30 -5.94
C LEU A 214 16.92 -14.00 -5.76
N THR A 215 16.16 -13.99 -6.86
CA THR A 215 14.72 -13.85 -6.84
C THR A 215 14.05 -15.15 -7.24
N TYR A 216 12.79 -15.25 -6.91
CA TYR A 216 11.93 -16.36 -7.26
C TYR A 216 11.97 -16.70 -8.78
N GLN A 217 12.13 -17.99 -9.11
CA GLN A 217 12.39 -18.50 -10.45
C GLN A 217 11.26 -19.41 -11.00
N ASN A 218 10.01 -19.04 -10.82
CA ASN A 218 8.82 -19.76 -11.35
C ASN A 218 8.45 -21.12 -10.71
N GLU A 219 9.05 -21.51 -9.59
CA GLU A 219 8.76 -22.81 -8.97
C GLU A 219 7.45 -22.85 -8.18
N ILE A 220 6.90 -21.69 -7.78
CA ILE A 220 5.73 -21.56 -6.92
C ILE A 220 4.59 -20.71 -7.52
N GLY A 221 4.64 -20.37 -8.82
CA GLY A 221 3.67 -19.52 -9.53
C GLY A 221 4.07 -18.04 -9.57
N ASP A 222 3.42 -17.24 -10.38
CA ASP A 222 3.80 -15.84 -10.66
C ASP A 222 3.50 -14.89 -9.48
N TRP A 223 2.83 -15.36 -8.44
CA TRP A 223 2.48 -14.57 -7.27
C TRP A 223 2.64 -15.39 -5.99
N VAL A 224 3.49 -14.90 -5.09
CA VAL A 224 3.69 -15.48 -3.76
C VAL A 224 2.78 -14.77 -2.76
N SER A 225 1.74 -15.45 -2.34
CA SER A 225 0.82 -14.92 -1.33
C SER A 225 1.50 -14.81 0.04
N PRO A 226 1.01 -13.91 0.92
CA PRO A 226 1.47 -13.86 2.30
C PRO A 226 1.41 -15.20 3.04
N GLN A 227 0.36 -15.99 2.76
CA GLN A 227 0.23 -17.33 3.34
C GLN A 227 1.29 -18.30 2.83
N LEU A 228 1.49 -18.31 1.50
CA LEU A 228 2.50 -19.18 0.90
C LEU A 228 3.89 -18.84 1.42
N TRP A 229 4.20 -17.56 1.58
CA TRP A 229 5.44 -17.12 2.20
C TRP A 229 5.53 -17.55 3.66
N ALA A 230 4.49 -17.35 4.47
CA ALA A 230 4.50 -17.73 5.88
C ALA A 230 4.75 -19.23 6.09
N ASP A 231 4.16 -20.08 5.22
CA ASP A 231 4.36 -21.52 5.23
C ASP A 231 5.76 -21.95 4.73
N ASN A 232 6.53 -21.06 4.10
CA ASN A 232 7.86 -21.29 3.53
C ASN A 232 8.88 -20.21 3.96
N SER A 233 8.67 -19.56 5.08
CA SER A 233 9.55 -18.46 5.55
C SER A 233 10.92 -18.94 6.04
N ASP A 234 11.09 -20.26 6.15
CA ASP A 234 12.37 -20.96 6.32
C ASP A 234 13.13 -21.16 5.00
N ARG A 235 12.50 -20.93 3.85
CA ARG A 235 13.07 -21.04 2.49
C ARG A 235 13.08 -19.72 1.73
N ILE A 236 12.09 -18.86 1.91
CA ILE A 236 11.95 -17.57 1.23
C ILE A 236 12.31 -16.46 2.21
N LEU A 237 13.48 -15.84 2.02
CA LEU A 237 13.98 -14.86 2.99
C LEU A 237 13.10 -13.63 3.07
N PHE A 238 12.83 -12.97 1.92
CA PHE A 238 12.02 -11.76 1.88
C PHE A 238 10.76 -11.89 1.04
N LEU A 239 9.66 -11.33 1.58
CA LEU A 239 8.43 -11.08 0.83
C LEU A 239 8.19 -9.58 0.70
N GLY A 240 8.14 -9.07 -0.53
CA GLY A 240 7.71 -7.70 -0.82
C GLY A 240 6.18 -7.60 -0.78
N MET A 241 5.61 -7.11 0.33
CA MET A 241 4.17 -7.03 0.54
C MET A 241 3.82 -6.06 1.68
N ASN A 242 2.56 -5.62 1.74
CA ASN A 242 2.06 -4.85 2.87
C ASN A 242 2.20 -5.65 4.19
N PRO A 243 2.87 -5.10 5.21
CA PRO A 243 3.11 -5.83 6.46
C PRO A 243 1.83 -6.18 7.22
N GLU A 244 0.85 -5.26 7.32
CA GLU A 244 -0.41 -5.53 8.01
C GLU A 244 -1.15 -6.70 7.38
N TRP A 245 -1.18 -6.74 6.05
CA TRP A 245 -1.81 -7.85 5.32
C TRP A 245 -1.01 -9.15 5.47
N THR A 246 0.31 -9.09 5.40
CA THR A 246 1.17 -10.27 5.55
C THR A 246 0.97 -10.93 6.91
N TYR A 247 0.98 -10.17 7.98
CA TYR A 247 0.73 -10.68 9.33
C TYR A 247 -0.68 -11.23 9.49
N GLY A 248 -1.69 -10.48 9.04
CA GLY A 248 -3.08 -10.92 9.11
C GLY A 248 -3.36 -12.21 8.34
N ALA A 249 -2.78 -12.36 7.16
CA ALA A 249 -2.92 -13.55 6.35
C ALA A 249 -2.16 -14.75 6.97
N ALA A 250 -0.95 -14.55 7.46
CA ALA A 250 -0.18 -15.57 8.17
C ALA A 250 -0.92 -16.07 9.41
N ALA A 251 -1.43 -15.17 10.26
CA ALA A 251 -2.25 -15.51 11.42
C ALA A 251 -3.52 -16.29 11.02
N GLY A 252 -4.19 -15.89 9.93
CA GLY A 252 -5.40 -16.56 9.43
C GLY A 252 -5.19 -18.00 9.01
N GLN A 253 -4.07 -18.34 8.37
CA GLN A 253 -3.77 -19.72 7.96
C GLN A 253 -3.45 -20.63 9.13
N VAL A 254 -2.72 -20.13 10.08
CA VAL A 254 -2.33 -20.93 11.25
C VAL A 254 -3.56 -21.27 12.09
N GLN A 255 -4.57 -20.37 12.15
CA GLN A 255 -5.87 -20.64 12.79
C GLN A 255 -6.62 -21.84 12.16
N ASN A 256 -6.38 -22.16 10.92
CA ASN A 256 -7.06 -23.24 10.19
C ASN A 256 -6.41 -24.63 10.37
N LYS A 257 -5.29 -24.75 11.09
CA LYS A 257 -4.63 -26.03 11.39
C LYS A 257 -5.11 -26.57 12.76
N PRO A 258 -5.82 -27.70 12.83
CA PRO A 258 -6.20 -28.32 14.10
C PRO A 258 -4.96 -28.64 14.95
N GLY A 259 -4.93 -28.15 16.19
CA GLY A 259 -3.84 -28.38 17.13
C GLY A 259 -2.70 -27.36 17.11
N ALA A 260 -2.81 -26.33 16.27
CA ALA A 260 -1.77 -25.32 16.10
C ALA A 260 -1.85 -24.15 17.12
N ALA A 261 -2.78 -24.18 18.06
CA ALA A 261 -3.06 -23.03 18.96
C ALA A 261 -1.84 -22.55 19.77
N ASP A 262 -0.94 -23.44 20.15
CA ASP A 262 0.24 -23.10 20.94
C ASP A 262 1.47 -22.73 20.08
N ASP A 263 1.57 -23.23 18.85
CA ASP A 263 2.68 -22.93 17.94
C ASP A 263 2.51 -21.62 17.18
N ILE A 264 1.30 -21.13 17.08
CA ILE A 264 0.90 -19.96 16.27
C ILE A 264 1.52 -18.67 16.77
N CYS A 265 1.47 -18.41 18.07
CA CYS A 265 2.03 -17.21 18.67
C CYS A 265 3.54 -17.11 18.43
N ASN A 266 4.25 -18.23 18.46
CA ASN A 266 5.69 -18.26 18.29
C ASN A 266 6.10 -18.00 16.83
N THR A 267 5.35 -18.54 15.85
CA THR A 267 5.69 -18.37 14.43
C THR A 267 5.44 -16.96 13.93
N VAL A 268 4.30 -16.33 14.30
CA VAL A 268 3.98 -14.97 13.87
C VAL A 268 4.83 -13.92 14.59
N SER A 269 5.25 -14.16 15.84
CA SER A 269 6.14 -13.26 16.58
C SER A 269 7.55 -13.17 16.02
N ASP A 270 7.99 -14.16 15.24
CA ASP A 270 9.30 -14.17 14.59
C ASP A 270 9.30 -13.36 13.27
N PHE A 271 8.12 -13.00 12.75
CA PHE A 271 8.02 -12.17 11.56
C PHE A 271 8.35 -10.72 11.87
N ALA A 272 9.05 -10.09 10.94
CA ALA A 272 9.43 -8.70 10.98
C ALA A 272 9.34 -8.08 9.58
N PHE A 273 9.47 -6.78 9.51
CA PHE A 273 9.57 -6.07 8.25
C PHE A 273 10.51 -4.88 8.35
N VAL A 274 11.00 -4.43 7.21
CA VAL A 274 11.79 -3.21 7.03
C VAL A 274 11.32 -2.49 5.76
N PRO A 275 11.57 -1.17 5.62
CA PRO A 275 11.36 -0.50 4.35
C PRO A 275 12.22 -1.13 3.25
N PHE A 276 11.87 -0.89 1.99
CA PHE A 276 12.77 -1.24 0.88
C PHE A 276 14.13 -0.57 1.07
N PRO A 277 15.23 -1.25 0.70
CA PRO A 277 16.57 -0.77 0.93
C PRO A 277 16.83 0.54 0.15
N ARG A 278 17.52 1.47 0.78
CA ARG A 278 17.85 2.76 0.16
C ARG A 278 18.72 2.57 -1.08
N ASP A 279 18.40 3.29 -2.15
CA ASP A 279 19.30 3.42 -3.30
C ASP A 279 20.66 3.97 -2.82
N PRO A 280 21.80 3.32 -3.13
CA PRO A 280 23.13 3.81 -2.72
C PRO A 280 23.45 5.23 -3.21
N GLN A 281 22.79 5.69 -4.27
CA GLN A 281 22.96 7.04 -4.83
C GLN A 281 21.98 8.07 -4.27
N ALA A 282 20.99 7.64 -3.50
CA ALA A 282 20.02 8.54 -2.89
C ALA A 282 20.61 9.20 -1.62
N ASP A 283 20.28 10.46 -1.42
CA ASP A 283 20.70 11.26 -0.25
C ASP A 283 19.91 10.93 1.03
N LYS A 284 18.75 10.30 0.88
CA LYS A 284 17.82 9.94 1.96
C LYS A 284 16.99 8.72 1.61
N TYR A 285 16.19 8.25 2.56
CA TYR A 285 15.22 7.19 2.30
C TYR A 285 14.00 7.73 1.56
N TYR A 286 13.76 7.21 0.36
CA TYR A 286 12.53 7.38 -0.38
C TYR A 286 11.70 6.09 -0.28
N ILE A 287 10.39 6.23 -0.18
CA ILE A 287 9.47 5.10 -0.05
C ILE A 287 8.28 5.27 -1.01
N ALA A 288 7.86 4.18 -1.64
CA ALA A 288 6.60 4.14 -2.33
C ALA A 288 5.47 4.23 -1.31
N TYR A 289 4.51 5.11 -1.53
CA TYR A 289 3.37 5.28 -0.65
C TYR A 289 2.05 5.18 -1.40
N ASP A 290 1.00 4.90 -0.63
CA ASP A 290 -0.38 4.98 -1.04
C ASP A 290 -1.16 5.83 -0.03
N THR A 291 -2.40 6.14 -0.33
CA THR A 291 -3.20 7.03 0.50
C THR A 291 -4.60 6.46 0.71
N PHE A 292 -5.16 6.74 1.88
CA PHE A 292 -6.56 6.47 2.16
C PHE A 292 -7.35 7.77 2.26
N GLY A 293 -8.47 7.82 1.56
CA GLY A 293 -9.34 8.98 1.59
C GLY A 293 -10.58 8.79 0.74
N TYR A 294 -11.42 9.80 0.79
CA TYR A 294 -12.68 9.84 0.07
C TYR A 294 -12.71 11.03 -0.87
N LEU A 295 -13.44 10.86 -1.96
CA LEU A 295 -13.78 11.93 -2.88
C LEU A 295 -15.29 12.22 -2.75
N VAL A 296 -15.66 13.47 -2.99
CA VAL A 296 -17.06 13.87 -3.13
C VAL A 296 -17.45 13.72 -4.60
N ALA A 297 -18.44 12.89 -4.88
CA ALA A 297 -18.84 12.65 -6.25
C ALA A 297 -19.47 13.89 -6.90
N LYS A 298 -19.34 14.04 -8.21
CA LYS A 298 -19.99 15.11 -8.96
C LYS A 298 -21.51 15.00 -8.84
N GLY A 299 -22.15 16.09 -8.41
CA GLY A 299 -23.60 16.12 -8.18
C GLY A 299 -24.03 15.53 -6.83
N ALA A 300 -23.12 15.34 -5.89
CA ALA A 300 -23.44 14.93 -4.52
C ALA A 300 -24.50 15.83 -3.88
N LYS A 301 -25.54 15.24 -3.29
CA LYS A 301 -26.66 15.99 -2.70
C LYS A 301 -26.40 16.41 -1.27
N ASN A 302 -25.48 15.72 -0.57
CA ASN A 302 -25.09 16.03 0.80
C ASN A 302 -23.58 16.24 0.97
N LYS A 303 -23.03 17.21 0.23
CA LYS A 303 -21.60 17.58 0.28
C LYS A 303 -21.15 17.88 1.71
N LYS A 304 -22.00 18.57 2.52
CA LYS A 304 -21.66 18.88 3.91
C LYS A 304 -21.46 17.60 4.73
N GLY A 305 -22.37 16.63 4.64
CA GLY A 305 -22.25 15.36 5.36
C GLY A 305 -21.01 14.57 4.90
N ALA A 306 -20.69 14.61 3.60
CA ALA A 306 -19.49 14.01 3.06
C ALA A 306 -18.21 14.64 3.67
N LEU A 307 -18.15 15.96 3.78
CA LEU A 307 -17.02 16.68 4.40
C LEU A 307 -16.92 16.40 5.90
N ASP A 308 -18.06 16.35 6.60
CA ASP A 308 -18.11 15.99 8.03
C ASP A 308 -17.52 14.58 8.24
N TRP A 309 -17.84 13.62 7.35
CA TRP A 309 -17.29 12.29 7.38
C TRP A 309 -15.77 12.27 7.12
N ILE A 310 -15.31 12.98 6.09
CA ILE A 310 -13.87 13.08 5.75
C ILE A 310 -13.07 13.66 6.93
N ASN A 311 -13.56 14.74 7.54
CA ASN A 311 -12.92 15.35 8.71
C ASN A 311 -12.95 14.41 9.92
N LEU A 312 -14.05 13.68 10.15
CA LEU A 312 -14.13 12.70 11.22
C LEU A 312 -13.12 11.57 11.06
N CYS A 313 -12.94 11.04 9.85
CA CYS A 313 -11.92 10.05 9.57
C CYS A 313 -10.51 10.57 9.88
N ARG A 314 -10.24 11.84 9.56
CA ARG A 314 -8.96 12.47 9.88
C ARG A 314 -8.77 12.67 11.39
N VAL A 315 -9.79 13.15 12.10
CA VAL A 315 -9.77 13.28 13.58
C VAL A 315 -9.48 11.92 14.22
N TYR A 316 -10.15 10.87 13.79
CA TYR A 316 -9.96 9.52 14.33
C TYR A 316 -8.52 9.01 14.08
N GLU A 317 -7.97 9.27 12.91
CA GLU A 317 -6.61 8.83 12.55
C GLU A 317 -5.53 9.57 13.35
N THR A 318 -5.76 10.83 13.71
CA THR A 318 -4.80 11.67 14.43
C THR A 318 -5.01 11.73 15.94
N ASP A 319 -6.08 11.13 16.45
CA ASP A 319 -6.38 11.14 17.89
C ASP A 319 -5.32 10.36 18.68
N PRO A 320 -4.62 10.98 19.65
CA PRO A 320 -3.57 10.31 20.40
C PRO A 320 -4.07 9.13 21.25
N ALA A 321 -5.32 9.17 21.74
CA ALA A 321 -5.89 8.08 22.53
C ALA A 321 -6.22 6.88 21.64
N VAL A 322 -6.75 7.13 20.43
CA VAL A 322 -6.97 6.08 19.41
C VAL A 322 -5.65 5.44 19.03
N ASN A 323 -4.61 6.24 18.77
CA ASN A 323 -3.30 5.73 18.37
C ASN A 323 -2.62 4.94 19.51
N ALA A 324 -2.77 5.38 20.75
CA ALA A 324 -2.28 4.61 21.90
C ALA A 324 -3.00 3.27 22.05
N THR A 325 -4.31 3.24 21.79
CA THR A 325 -5.09 1.98 21.79
C THR A 325 -4.66 1.06 20.66
N LYS A 326 -4.51 1.56 19.41
CA LYS A 326 -4.02 0.79 18.27
C LYS A 326 -2.62 0.20 18.55
N LYS A 327 -1.71 1.00 19.14
CA LYS A 327 -0.38 0.52 19.55
C LYS A 327 -0.52 -0.60 20.56
N GLN A 328 -1.32 -0.42 21.61
CA GLN A 328 -1.49 -1.42 22.65
C GLN A 328 -2.09 -2.73 22.11
N GLU A 329 -3.07 -2.64 21.21
CA GLU A 329 -3.65 -3.81 20.54
C GLU A 329 -2.66 -4.53 19.64
N ALA A 330 -1.76 -3.80 18.97
CA ALA A 330 -0.75 -4.39 18.10
C ALA A 330 0.36 -5.12 18.87
N ILE A 331 0.82 -4.57 20.01
CA ILE A 331 1.94 -5.13 20.77
C ILE A 331 1.52 -6.09 21.90
N ASN A 332 0.29 -5.99 22.39
CA ASN A 332 -0.28 -6.85 23.42
C ASN A 332 -1.73 -7.21 23.06
N PRO A 333 -1.95 -7.96 21.99
CA PRO A 333 -3.30 -8.28 21.54
C PRO A 333 -4.04 -9.12 22.59
N GLU A 334 -5.24 -8.65 22.97
CA GLU A 334 -6.14 -9.46 23.77
C GLU A 334 -6.68 -10.63 22.96
N PRO A 335 -6.85 -11.79 23.59
CA PRO A 335 -7.39 -12.95 22.90
C PRO A 335 -8.82 -12.69 22.40
N VAL A 336 -9.02 -12.78 21.10
CA VAL A 336 -10.35 -12.73 20.50
C VAL A 336 -10.73 -14.13 20.04
N TYR A 337 -11.96 -14.56 20.34
CA TYR A 337 -12.45 -15.89 20.02
C TYR A 337 -13.46 -15.87 18.87
N PHE A 338 -13.49 -16.95 18.08
CA PHE A 338 -14.56 -17.15 17.11
C PHE A 338 -15.88 -17.40 17.86
N THR A 339 -16.90 -16.62 17.52
CA THR A 339 -18.21 -16.69 18.18
C THR A 339 -19.21 -17.60 17.46
N SER A 340 -18.85 -18.14 16.30
CA SER A 340 -19.73 -19.03 15.50
C SER A 340 -18.94 -19.79 14.42
N GLY A 341 -19.54 -20.82 13.87
CA GLY A 341 -19.02 -21.62 12.76
C GLY A 341 -18.08 -22.73 13.18
N LYS A 342 -17.33 -23.29 12.20
CA LYS A 342 -16.43 -24.46 12.40
C LYS A 342 -15.35 -24.23 13.47
N TYR A 343 -15.02 -22.99 13.74
CA TYR A 343 -13.93 -22.59 14.64
C TYR A 343 -14.44 -21.93 15.92
N GLU A 344 -15.74 -22.04 16.21
CA GLU A 344 -16.36 -21.49 17.42
C GLU A 344 -15.58 -21.92 18.67
N GLY A 345 -15.26 -20.96 19.54
CA GLY A 345 -14.47 -21.16 20.75
C GLY A 345 -12.96 -21.24 20.53
N LEU A 346 -12.45 -21.26 19.30
CA LEU A 346 -11.03 -21.12 19.05
C LEU A 346 -10.62 -19.64 19.04
N GLN A 347 -9.40 -19.40 19.50
CA GLN A 347 -8.85 -18.06 19.60
C GLN A 347 -8.49 -17.51 18.21
N LYS A 348 -8.91 -16.27 17.94
CA LYS A 348 -8.40 -15.47 16.83
C LYS A 348 -7.15 -14.75 17.30
N TRP A 349 -6.12 -14.74 16.50
CA TRP A 349 -4.95 -13.94 16.77
C TRP A 349 -5.01 -12.63 15.99
N ALA A 350 -4.71 -11.54 16.67
CA ALA A 350 -4.42 -10.26 16.05
C ALA A 350 -2.95 -10.21 15.62
N LEU A 351 -2.59 -9.19 14.87
CA LEU A 351 -1.19 -8.83 14.61
C LEU A 351 -0.43 -8.77 15.94
N VAL A 352 0.67 -9.51 16.05
CA VAL A 352 1.57 -9.41 17.19
C VAL A 352 2.85 -8.74 16.69
N TRP A 353 2.84 -7.43 16.63
CA TRP A 353 4.06 -6.67 16.44
C TRP A 353 4.73 -6.44 17.79
N ASP A 354 6.06 -6.44 17.84
CA ASP A 354 6.74 -5.86 18.96
C ASP A 354 6.75 -4.31 18.86
N GLU A 355 7.15 -3.63 19.94
CA GLU A 355 7.16 -2.17 19.97
C GLU A 355 8.08 -1.60 18.88
N ARG A 356 9.21 -2.24 18.59
CA ARG A 356 10.18 -1.88 17.56
C ARG A 356 9.55 -1.88 16.16
N GLN A 357 8.73 -2.90 15.85
CA GLN A 357 8.04 -3.00 14.56
C GLN A 357 6.90 -1.98 14.44
N TYR A 358 6.17 -1.76 15.52
CA TYR A 358 5.11 -0.73 15.52
C TYR A 358 5.69 0.67 15.30
N ASP A 359 6.77 1.01 16.01
CA ASP A 359 7.41 2.32 15.90
C ASP A 359 8.02 2.49 14.49
N LEU A 360 8.64 1.46 13.91
CA LEU A 360 9.12 1.48 12.53
C LEU A 360 7.98 1.72 11.54
N TRP A 361 6.82 1.08 11.74
CA TRP A 361 5.65 1.30 10.89
C TRP A 361 5.19 2.75 10.92
N GLN A 362 5.14 3.37 12.10
CA GLN A 362 4.82 4.80 12.22
C GLN A 362 5.87 5.68 11.54
N ASP A 363 7.15 5.34 11.72
CA ASP A 363 8.27 6.06 11.10
C ASP A 363 8.20 6.03 9.57
N MET A 364 7.83 4.90 8.98
CA MET A 364 7.69 4.75 7.53
C MET A 364 6.60 5.64 6.93
N MET A 365 5.65 6.12 7.74
CA MET A 365 4.59 7.04 7.30
C MET A 365 4.81 8.48 7.75
N ASP A 366 5.94 8.77 8.38
CA ASP A 366 6.31 10.09 8.86
C ASP A 366 7.09 10.86 7.77
N PRO A 367 6.54 11.96 7.20
CA PRO A 367 7.22 12.74 6.16
C PRO A 367 8.51 13.42 6.64
N SER A 368 8.73 13.53 7.96
CA SER A 368 10.00 14.03 8.50
C SER A 368 11.14 13.00 8.42
N LYS A 369 10.84 11.71 8.29
CA LYS A 369 11.78 10.59 8.25
C LYS A 369 11.96 10.00 6.85
N PHE A 370 10.89 9.93 6.07
CA PHE A 370 10.89 9.42 4.72
C PHE A 370 10.40 10.46 3.71
N SER A 371 10.93 10.39 2.50
CA SER A 371 10.37 11.10 1.36
C SER A 371 9.48 10.16 0.57
N PHE A 372 8.29 10.62 0.26
CA PHE A 372 7.29 9.80 -0.40
C PHE A 372 7.35 9.93 -1.92
N THR A 373 7.30 8.80 -2.60
CA THR A 373 7.23 8.73 -4.06
C THR A 373 5.94 8.04 -4.46
N PHE A 374 5.09 8.75 -5.21
CA PHE A 374 3.84 8.23 -5.74
C PHE A 374 3.97 8.01 -7.24
N ASP A 375 3.49 6.88 -7.75
CA ASP A 375 3.48 6.58 -9.17
C ASP A 375 2.07 6.62 -9.74
N ASP A 376 1.89 7.37 -10.82
CA ASP A 376 0.58 7.58 -11.44
C ASP A 376 0.27 6.56 -12.55
N CYS A 377 1.15 5.60 -12.79
CA CYS A 377 1.01 4.69 -13.93
C CYS A 377 -0.31 3.90 -13.93
N TRP A 378 -0.86 3.60 -12.77
CA TRP A 378 -2.15 2.90 -12.66
C TRP A 378 -3.37 3.82 -12.71
N GLY A 379 -3.16 5.15 -12.75
CA GLY A 379 -4.22 6.15 -12.72
C GLY A 379 -4.92 6.41 -14.07
N PHE A 380 -4.44 5.82 -15.18
CA PHE A 380 -4.95 6.09 -16.52
C PHE A 380 -5.99 5.08 -17.00
N ASN A 381 -5.57 3.89 -17.38
CA ASN A 381 -6.44 2.83 -17.87
C ASN A 381 -5.81 1.43 -17.65
N ASP A 382 -6.57 0.38 -17.93
CA ASP A 382 -6.12 -0.99 -17.74
C ASP A 382 -5.00 -1.39 -18.71
N ASP A 383 -4.92 -0.79 -19.89
CA ASP A 383 -3.83 -1.05 -20.85
C ASP A 383 -2.51 -0.54 -20.30
N LEU A 384 -2.46 0.70 -19.79
CA LEU A 384 -1.26 1.24 -19.16
C LEU A 384 -0.86 0.44 -17.92
N LYS A 385 -1.84 0.06 -17.09
CA LYS A 385 -1.61 -0.80 -15.93
C LYS A 385 -0.95 -2.12 -16.34
N THR A 386 -1.44 -2.77 -17.39
CA THR A 386 -0.88 -4.03 -17.91
C THR A 386 0.57 -3.84 -18.39
N ILE A 387 0.82 -2.77 -19.16
CA ILE A 387 2.17 -2.43 -19.64
C ILE A 387 3.12 -2.17 -18.47
N CYS A 388 2.70 -1.38 -17.48
CA CYS A 388 3.53 -1.09 -16.31
C CYS A 388 3.82 -2.35 -15.49
N ASN A 389 2.86 -3.25 -15.33
CA ASN A 389 3.11 -4.53 -14.68
C ASN A 389 4.18 -5.33 -15.44
N THR A 390 4.09 -5.44 -16.77
CA THR A 390 5.12 -6.11 -17.59
C THR A 390 6.50 -5.49 -17.38
N ILE A 391 6.60 -4.17 -17.42
CA ILE A 391 7.86 -3.42 -17.22
C ILE A 391 8.47 -3.67 -15.85
N LEU A 392 7.64 -3.83 -14.82
CA LEU A 392 8.07 -4.03 -13.45
C LEU A 392 8.43 -5.50 -13.15
N PHE A 393 7.60 -6.44 -13.61
CA PHE A 393 7.75 -7.85 -13.27
C PHE A 393 8.76 -8.60 -14.14
N ASP A 394 8.82 -8.32 -15.45
CA ASP A 394 9.68 -9.08 -16.36
C ASP A 394 11.18 -8.94 -16.04
N PRO A 395 11.71 -7.77 -15.69
CA PRO A 395 13.09 -7.69 -15.20
C PRO A 395 13.33 -8.49 -13.93
N MET A 396 12.43 -8.37 -12.94
CA MET A 396 12.63 -8.94 -11.61
C MET A 396 12.44 -10.45 -11.56
N PHE A 397 11.51 -11.01 -12.33
CA PHE A 397 11.13 -12.42 -12.24
C PHE A 397 11.37 -13.24 -13.51
N HIS A 398 11.76 -12.58 -14.62
CA HIS A 398 12.10 -13.25 -15.87
C HIS A 398 13.48 -12.81 -16.40
N GLY A 399 14.15 -11.86 -15.76
CA GLY A 399 15.46 -11.36 -16.13
C GLY A 399 15.51 -10.63 -17.46
N GLU A 400 14.35 -10.18 -17.96
CA GLU A 400 14.25 -9.44 -19.23
C GLU A 400 15.04 -8.13 -19.16
N SER A 401 15.62 -7.75 -20.30
CA SER A 401 16.35 -6.49 -20.39
C SER A 401 15.41 -5.31 -20.31
N PHE A 402 15.59 -4.46 -19.30
CA PHE A 402 14.80 -3.23 -19.17
C PHE A 402 15.03 -2.27 -20.36
N THR A 403 16.22 -2.21 -20.91
CA THR A 403 16.50 -1.40 -22.11
C THR A 403 15.61 -1.80 -23.29
N LYS A 404 15.36 -3.11 -23.49
CA LYS A 404 14.46 -3.61 -24.52
C LYS A 404 13.01 -3.20 -24.22
N LEU A 405 12.53 -3.43 -23.01
CA LEU A 405 11.17 -3.08 -22.57
C LEU A 405 10.92 -1.57 -22.65
N SER A 406 11.89 -0.76 -22.22
CA SER A 406 11.81 0.69 -22.30
C SER A 406 11.67 1.18 -23.74
N ALA A 407 12.45 0.63 -24.66
CA ALA A 407 12.38 1.00 -26.08
C ALA A 407 11.05 0.58 -26.74
N GLU A 408 10.50 -0.58 -26.34
CA GLU A 408 9.25 -1.12 -26.86
C GLU A 408 8.04 -0.33 -26.36
N TYR A 409 7.98 -0.05 -25.05
CA TYR A 409 6.78 0.48 -24.42
C TYR A 409 6.76 2.01 -24.28
N SER A 410 7.90 2.72 -24.38
CA SER A 410 7.92 4.18 -24.24
C SER A 410 6.94 4.90 -25.18
N PRO A 411 6.90 4.63 -26.49
CA PRO A 411 5.97 5.32 -27.38
C PRO A 411 4.49 4.95 -27.10
N VAL A 412 4.25 3.74 -26.59
CA VAL A 412 2.89 3.31 -26.22
C VAL A 412 2.41 4.03 -24.97
N ILE A 413 3.26 4.13 -23.94
CA ILE A 413 2.98 4.91 -22.73
C ILE A 413 2.68 6.38 -23.10
N ASP A 414 3.56 6.98 -23.92
CA ASP A 414 3.37 8.36 -24.37
C ASP A 414 2.03 8.57 -25.09
N SER A 415 1.61 7.61 -25.90
CA SER A 415 0.31 7.67 -26.58
C SER A 415 -0.87 7.60 -25.61
N ILE A 416 -0.77 6.79 -24.53
CA ILE A 416 -1.84 6.65 -23.55
C ILE A 416 -1.95 7.88 -22.65
N ILE A 417 -0.82 8.37 -22.15
CA ILE A 417 -0.84 9.47 -21.16
C ILE A 417 -1.09 10.85 -21.77
N ASN A 418 -0.90 11.00 -23.09
CA ASN A 418 -1.10 12.26 -23.82
C ASN A 418 -2.32 12.24 -24.78
N GLY A 419 -3.01 11.13 -24.88
CA GLY A 419 -4.24 10.99 -25.69
C GLY A 419 -5.47 11.34 -24.91
#